data_21d906a916eef0cc9db7158a6610f83a
#
_entry.id   21d906a916eef0cc9db7158a6610f83a
#
_cell.length_a   1.000
_cell.length_b   1.000
_cell.length_c   1.000
_cell.angle_alpha   90.00
_cell.angle_beta   90.00
_cell.angle_gamma   90.00
#
_symmetry.space_group_name_H-M   'P 1'
#
loop_
_entity.id
_entity.type
_entity.pdbx_description
1 polymer ?
#
loop_
_entity_poly.entity_id
_entity_poly.type
_entity_poly.pdbx_seq_one_letter_code
_entity_poly.pdbx_strand_id
1 'polypeptide(L)'
;CNSGIFANSRTMFGLAGRNQGPPFLHKTNKNGVPYNAILVTCGLLGIAVILNAIFKDATKVFVQITTFSTVLNISIWAVIMVAYIGYLKHNPEQHKESNYRMPGGKYTAYGILVFFAFIFVILLINSSTRLAVLFIPVWVLVLFLMYQKYKKESRKAEIPTEDDAETTEAVSYTHL
;
A
#
# COMPACT_ATOMS: atom_id res chain seq x y z
N CYS A 1 9.33 0.81 18.24
CA CYS A 1 8.98 1.99 17.40
C CYS A 1 9.99 2.26 16.29
N ASN A 2 11.32 2.26 16.58
CA ASN A 2 12.34 2.66 15.61
C ASN A 2 12.34 1.82 14.32
N SER A 3 12.28 0.49 14.41
CA SER A 3 12.20 -0.42 13.25
C SER A 3 10.95 -0.20 12.41
N GLY A 4 9.82 0.12 13.03
CA GLY A 4 8.57 0.44 12.33
C GLY A 4 8.66 1.73 11.53
N ILE A 5 9.24 2.79 12.10
CA ILE A 5 9.46 4.07 11.41
C ILE A 5 10.36 3.84 10.19
N PHE A 6 11.44 3.08 10.37
CA PHE A 6 12.37 2.77 9.29
C PHE A 6 11.71 1.97 8.16
N ALA A 7 10.97 0.91 8.49
CA ALA A 7 10.29 0.07 7.50
C ALA A 7 9.23 0.87 6.72
N ASN A 8 8.38 1.63 7.40
CA ASN A 8 7.34 2.46 6.78
C ASN A 8 7.95 3.53 5.87
N SER A 9 9.01 4.21 6.33
CA SER A 9 9.68 5.25 5.54
C SER A 9 10.29 4.68 4.25
N ARG A 10 10.90 3.50 4.31
CA ARG A 10 11.44 2.82 3.11
C ARG A 10 10.35 2.37 2.15
N THR A 11 9.22 1.89 2.67
CA THR A 11 8.07 1.52 1.86
C THR A 11 7.50 2.73 1.13
N MET A 12 7.30 3.85 1.83
CA MET A 12 6.84 5.11 1.23
C MET A 12 7.81 5.63 0.17
N PHE A 13 9.11 5.58 0.45
CA PHE A 13 10.16 5.95 -0.51
C PHE A 13 10.11 5.08 -1.77
N GLY A 14 9.99 3.75 -1.61
CA GLY A 14 9.90 2.80 -2.73
C GLY A 14 8.64 3.00 -3.59
N LEU A 15 7.50 3.29 -2.99
CA LEU A 15 6.25 3.59 -3.70
C LEU A 15 6.36 4.90 -4.49
N ALA A 16 6.96 5.94 -3.89
CA ALA A 16 7.18 7.21 -4.56
C ALA A 16 8.13 7.08 -5.76
N GLY A 17 9.18 6.24 -5.65
CA GLY A 17 10.11 5.96 -6.73
C GLY A 17 9.50 5.19 -7.91
N ARG A 18 8.37 4.50 -7.69
CA ARG A 18 7.58 3.82 -8.74
C ARG A 18 6.44 4.66 -9.30
N ASN A 19 6.41 5.95 -9.03
CA ASN A 19 5.31 6.85 -9.37
C ASN A 19 3.93 6.39 -8.83
N GLN A 20 3.93 5.63 -7.72
CA GLN A 20 2.73 5.16 -7.03
C GLN A 20 2.43 5.97 -5.76
N GLY A 21 3.15 7.06 -5.54
CA GLY A 21 3.00 7.94 -4.40
C GLY A 21 3.52 9.35 -4.68
N PRO A 22 3.33 10.29 -3.74
CA PRO A 22 3.76 11.66 -3.90
C PRO A 22 5.27 11.77 -4.15
N PRO A 23 5.74 12.49 -5.18
CA PRO A 23 7.14 12.53 -5.57
C PRO A 23 8.06 13.15 -4.52
N PHE A 24 7.54 13.99 -3.61
CA PHE A 24 8.33 14.58 -2.53
C PHE A 24 8.86 13.53 -1.53
N LEU A 25 8.23 12.36 -1.43
CA LEU A 25 8.67 11.25 -0.57
C LEU A 25 9.91 10.53 -1.12
N HIS A 26 10.20 10.68 -2.40
CA HIS A 26 11.39 10.08 -3.04
C HIS A 26 12.65 10.93 -2.86
N LYS A 27 12.56 12.11 -2.22
CA LYS A 27 13.73 12.94 -1.96
C LYS A 27 14.58 12.34 -0.83
N THR A 28 15.88 12.21 -1.08
CA THR A 28 16.88 11.76 -0.11
C THR A 28 17.79 12.93 0.30
N ASN A 29 18.37 12.83 1.50
CA ASN A 29 19.44 13.71 1.96
C ASN A 29 20.78 13.30 1.32
N LYS A 30 21.83 14.11 1.47
CA LYS A 30 23.22 13.84 1.00
C LYS A 30 23.73 12.45 1.38
N ASN A 31 23.24 11.88 2.46
CA ASN A 31 23.61 10.55 2.97
C ASN A 31 22.69 9.41 2.45
N GLY A 32 21.85 9.64 1.44
CA GLY A 32 20.92 8.63 0.90
C GLY A 32 19.71 8.30 1.78
N VAL A 33 19.47 9.07 2.87
CA VAL A 33 18.37 8.82 3.80
C VAL A 33 17.08 9.48 3.30
N PRO A 34 15.92 8.77 3.25
CA PRO A 34 14.64 9.32 2.81
C PRO A 34 14.01 10.21 3.89
N TYR A 35 14.59 11.39 4.08
CA TYR A 35 14.26 12.33 5.15
C TYR A 35 12.76 12.72 5.16
N ASN A 36 12.19 13.01 4.00
CA ASN A 36 10.78 13.42 3.91
C ASN A 36 9.83 12.29 4.32
N ALA A 37 10.13 11.05 3.94
CA ALA A 37 9.32 9.89 4.33
C ALA A 37 9.38 9.64 5.84
N ILE A 38 10.56 9.85 6.46
CA ILE A 38 10.73 9.76 7.91
C ILE A 38 9.92 10.85 8.61
N LEU A 39 9.99 12.11 8.14
CA LEU A 39 9.22 13.22 8.73
C LEU A 39 7.72 12.97 8.65
N VAL A 40 7.21 12.49 7.53
CA VAL A 40 5.78 12.14 7.39
C VAL A 40 5.39 11.05 8.38
N THR A 41 6.20 10.00 8.50
CA THR A 41 5.93 8.91 9.45
C THR A 41 5.95 9.41 10.90
N CYS A 42 6.93 10.21 11.27
CA CYS A 42 7.01 10.82 12.61
C CYS A 42 5.85 11.80 12.87
N GLY A 43 5.46 12.59 11.86
CA GLY A 43 4.33 13.50 11.94
C GLY A 43 3.00 12.78 12.21
N LEU A 44 2.74 11.69 11.50
CA LEU A 44 1.56 10.84 11.72
C LEU A 44 1.54 10.23 13.13
N LEU A 45 2.69 9.77 13.63
CA LEU A 45 2.81 9.29 15.01
C LEU A 45 2.58 10.42 16.02
N GLY A 46 3.10 11.61 15.76
CA GLY A 46 2.87 12.81 16.59
C GLY A 46 1.38 13.16 16.67
N ILE A 47 0.67 13.13 15.56
CA ILE A 47 -0.79 13.34 15.52
C ILE A 47 -1.50 12.30 16.39
N ALA A 48 -1.12 11.01 16.31
CA ALA A 48 -1.73 9.97 17.13
C ALA A 48 -1.50 10.21 18.63
N VAL A 49 -0.33 10.70 19.03
CA VAL A 49 -0.01 11.06 20.43
C VAL A 49 -0.86 12.26 20.88
N ILE A 50 -0.99 13.29 20.05
CA ILE A 50 -1.80 14.48 20.36
C ILE A 50 -3.27 14.10 20.52
N LEU A 51 -3.81 13.28 19.60
CA LEU A 51 -5.19 12.78 19.71
C LEU A 51 -5.40 12.03 21.03
N ASN A 52 -4.45 11.18 21.41
CA ASN A 52 -4.53 10.43 22.67
C ASN A 52 -4.48 11.37 23.91
N ALA A 53 -3.75 12.49 23.85
CA ALA A 53 -3.70 13.46 24.93
C ALA A 53 -4.97 14.31 25.05
N ILE A 54 -5.66 14.61 23.94
CA ILE A 54 -6.87 15.43 23.91
C ILE A 54 -8.10 14.63 24.38
N PHE A 55 -8.19 13.37 24.02
CA PHE A 55 -9.33 12.53 24.40
C PHE A 55 -9.19 12.03 25.86
N LYS A 56 -10.19 12.32 26.68
CA LYS A 56 -10.22 11.91 28.11
C LYS A 56 -10.22 10.39 28.32
N ASP A 57 -10.70 9.62 27.33
CA ASP A 57 -10.73 8.16 27.32
C ASP A 57 -9.64 7.58 26.42
N ALA A 58 -8.38 7.65 26.85
CA ALA A 58 -7.22 7.12 26.11
C ALA A 58 -7.40 5.64 25.71
N THR A 59 -8.05 4.85 26.57
CA THR A 59 -8.34 3.43 26.29
C THR A 59 -9.25 3.25 25.08
N LYS A 60 -10.29 4.06 24.94
CA LYS A 60 -11.21 3.98 23.78
C LYS A 60 -10.49 4.34 22.49
N VAL A 61 -9.69 5.42 22.52
CA VAL A 61 -8.89 5.85 21.35
C VAL A 61 -7.89 4.76 20.94
N PHE A 62 -7.19 4.17 21.91
CA PHE A 62 -6.27 3.07 21.66
C PHE A 62 -6.96 1.86 21.03
N VAL A 63 -8.10 1.44 21.56
CA VAL A 63 -8.90 0.32 21.03
C VAL A 63 -9.32 0.61 19.59
N GLN A 64 -9.81 1.82 19.29
CA GLN A 64 -10.22 2.19 17.94
C GLN A 64 -9.06 2.17 16.94
N ILE A 65 -7.92 2.76 17.28
CA ILE A 65 -6.72 2.77 16.43
C ILE A 65 -6.22 1.34 16.17
N THR A 66 -6.16 0.53 17.23
CA THR A 66 -5.70 -0.87 17.11
C THR A 66 -6.66 -1.70 16.26
N THR A 67 -7.98 -1.54 16.47
CA THR A 67 -9.00 -2.21 15.67
C THR A 67 -8.88 -1.81 14.19
N PHE A 68 -8.77 -0.51 13.90
CA PHE A 68 -8.59 -0.03 12.54
C PHE A 68 -7.35 -0.63 11.87
N SER A 69 -6.21 -0.64 12.58
CA SER A 69 -4.97 -1.28 12.09
C SER A 69 -5.15 -2.77 11.82
N THR A 70 -5.83 -3.49 12.72
CA THR A 70 -6.09 -4.93 12.56
C THR A 70 -6.94 -5.20 11.33
N VAL A 71 -8.01 -4.44 11.13
CA VAL A 71 -8.92 -4.59 9.99
C VAL A 71 -8.20 -4.29 8.67
N LEU A 72 -7.34 -3.26 8.63
CA LEU A 72 -6.50 -2.98 7.46
C LEU A 72 -5.53 -4.12 7.15
N ASN A 73 -4.87 -4.70 8.17
CA ASN A 73 -3.96 -5.84 7.98
C ASN A 73 -4.68 -7.06 7.41
N ILE A 74 -5.85 -7.41 7.95
CA ILE A 74 -6.67 -8.52 7.42
C ILE A 74 -7.09 -8.24 5.98
N SER A 75 -7.44 -6.99 5.65
CA SER A 75 -7.78 -6.59 4.27
C SER A 75 -6.61 -6.77 3.32
N ILE A 76 -5.39 -6.40 3.72
CA ILE A 76 -4.17 -6.60 2.93
C ILE A 76 -3.94 -8.09 2.68
N TRP A 77 -4.08 -8.92 3.70
CA TRP A 77 -3.91 -10.38 3.56
C TRP A 77 -4.98 -10.99 2.66
N ALA A 78 -6.23 -10.50 2.73
CA ALA A 78 -7.29 -10.93 1.81
C ALA A 78 -6.94 -10.57 0.36
N VAL A 79 -6.42 -9.36 0.10
CA VAL A 79 -5.97 -8.95 -1.25
C VAL A 79 -4.83 -9.84 -1.74
N ILE A 80 -3.88 -10.22 -0.88
CA ILE A 80 -2.79 -11.14 -1.24
C ILE A 80 -3.36 -12.50 -1.65
N MET A 81 -4.35 -13.04 -0.93
CA MET A 81 -4.98 -14.31 -1.28
C MET A 81 -5.75 -14.23 -2.61
N VAL A 82 -6.46 -13.13 -2.86
CA VAL A 82 -7.14 -12.89 -4.14
C VAL A 82 -6.11 -12.79 -5.29
N ALA A 83 -5.01 -12.07 -5.07
CA ALA A 83 -3.93 -11.96 -6.04
C ALA A 83 -3.28 -13.35 -6.34
N TYR A 84 -3.09 -14.16 -5.31
CA TYR A 84 -2.59 -15.54 -5.46
C TYR A 84 -3.52 -16.41 -6.29
N ILE A 85 -4.84 -16.35 -6.06
CA ILE A 85 -5.83 -17.06 -6.87
C ILE A 85 -5.79 -16.57 -8.33
N GLY A 86 -5.67 -15.26 -8.54
CA GLY A 86 -5.48 -14.66 -9.86
C GLY A 86 -4.22 -15.18 -10.56
N TYR A 87 -3.11 -15.25 -9.84
CA TYR A 87 -1.85 -15.80 -10.34
C TYR A 87 -1.98 -17.26 -10.78
N LEU A 88 -2.61 -18.10 -9.96
CA LEU A 88 -2.86 -19.51 -10.30
C LEU A 88 -3.70 -19.69 -11.57
N LYS A 89 -4.63 -18.74 -11.84
CA LYS A 89 -5.50 -18.79 -13.00
C LYS A 89 -4.78 -18.33 -14.28
N HIS A 90 -3.92 -17.32 -14.20
CA HIS A 90 -3.29 -16.70 -15.36
C HIS A 90 -1.93 -17.32 -15.74
N ASN A 91 -1.20 -17.89 -14.76
CA ASN A 91 0.15 -18.41 -14.95
C ASN A 91 0.31 -19.84 -14.40
N PRO A 92 -0.46 -20.84 -14.88
CA PRO A 92 -0.42 -22.20 -14.36
C PRO A 92 0.91 -22.90 -14.60
N GLU A 93 1.61 -22.61 -15.69
CA GLU A 93 2.92 -23.19 -16.03
C GLU A 93 4.01 -22.74 -15.05
N GLN A 94 4.11 -21.44 -14.79
CA GLN A 94 5.07 -20.89 -13.82
C GLN A 94 4.84 -21.46 -12.40
N HIS A 95 3.58 -21.73 -12.04
CA HIS A 95 3.26 -22.35 -10.78
C HIS A 95 3.75 -23.79 -10.69
N LYS A 96 3.73 -24.54 -11.80
CA LYS A 96 4.26 -25.93 -11.84
C LYS A 96 5.78 -25.99 -11.72
N GLU A 97 6.49 -24.97 -12.18
CA GLU A 97 7.96 -24.88 -12.10
C GLU A 97 8.45 -24.32 -10.76
N SER A 98 7.57 -23.69 -9.99
CA SER A 98 7.92 -23.10 -8.69
C SER A 98 8.29 -24.16 -7.67
N ASN A 99 9.45 -24.02 -7.03
CA ASN A 99 9.90 -24.88 -5.94
C ASN A 99 9.13 -24.66 -4.63
N TYR A 100 8.42 -23.54 -4.51
CA TYR A 100 7.67 -23.17 -3.31
C TYR A 100 6.18 -23.08 -3.62
N ARG A 101 5.45 -24.15 -3.31
CA ARG A 101 4.01 -24.23 -3.54
C ARG A 101 3.26 -24.19 -2.22
N MET A 102 2.16 -23.46 -2.19
CA MET A 102 1.28 -23.43 -1.03
C MET A 102 0.63 -24.81 -0.82
N PRO A 103 0.73 -25.43 0.37
CA PRO A 103 0.04 -26.70 0.68
C PRO A 103 -1.47 -26.53 0.44
N GLY A 104 -2.09 -27.49 -0.32
CA GLY A 104 -3.51 -27.41 -0.68
C GLY A 104 -3.86 -26.40 -1.79
N GLY A 105 -2.89 -25.63 -2.30
CA GLY A 105 -3.05 -24.75 -3.46
C GLY A 105 -4.27 -23.82 -3.37
N LYS A 106 -5.12 -23.82 -4.41
CA LYS A 106 -6.30 -22.95 -4.49
C LYS A 106 -7.34 -23.19 -3.38
N TYR A 107 -7.48 -24.42 -2.90
CA TYR A 107 -8.48 -24.74 -1.86
C TYR A 107 -8.14 -24.09 -0.52
N THR A 108 -6.86 -24.10 -0.15
CA THR A 108 -6.38 -23.41 1.06
C THR A 108 -6.58 -21.90 0.95
N ALA A 109 -6.33 -21.31 -0.22
CA ALA A 109 -6.55 -19.89 -0.44
C ALA A 109 -8.03 -19.49 -0.29
N TYR A 110 -8.96 -20.28 -0.82
CA TYR A 110 -10.41 -20.08 -0.61
C TYR A 110 -10.80 -20.27 0.87
N GLY A 111 -10.26 -21.28 1.55
CA GLY A 111 -10.50 -21.48 2.98
C GLY A 111 -10.07 -20.28 3.83
N ILE A 112 -8.91 -19.70 3.54
CA ILE A 112 -8.43 -18.48 4.22
C ILE A 112 -9.35 -17.30 3.94
N LEU A 113 -9.84 -17.12 2.71
CA LEU A 113 -10.78 -16.04 2.38
C LEU A 113 -12.10 -16.18 3.12
N VAL A 114 -12.65 -17.39 3.22
CA VAL A 114 -13.86 -17.66 4.02
C VAL A 114 -13.63 -17.34 5.50
N PHE A 115 -12.47 -17.72 6.03
CA PHE A 115 -12.09 -17.38 7.41
C PHE A 115 -11.98 -15.87 7.63
N PHE A 116 -11.40 -15.12 6.69
CA PHE A 116 -11.37 -13.66 6.77
C PHE A 116 -12.77 -13.05 6.70
N ALA A 117 -13.63 -13.55 5.79
CA ALA A 117 -15.03 -13.12 5.74
C ALA A 117 -15.75 -13.35 7.07
N PHE A 118 -15.54 -14.50 7.72
CA PHE A 118 -16.08 -14.79 9.05
C PHE A 118 -15.60 -13.79 10.10
N ILE A 119 -14.29 -13.45 10.11
CA ILE A 119 -13.76 -12.41 11.02
C ILE A 119 -14.43 -11.06 10.75
N PHE A 120 -14.60 -10.66 9.48
CA PHE A 120 -15.28 -9.41 9.13
C PHE A 120 -16.72 -9.38 9.66
N VAL A 121 -17.46 -10.48 9.57
CA VAL A 121 -18.83 -10.59 10.12
C VAL A 121 -18.82 -10.37 11.63
N ILE A 122 -17.90 -11.00 12.37
CA ILE A 122 -17.78 -10.82 13.82
C ILE A 122 -17.50 -9.36 14.17
N LEU A 123 -16.56 -8.71 13.43
CA LEU A 123 -16.22 -7.32 13.65
C LEU A 123 -17.37 -6.35 13.34
N LEU A 124 -18.26 -6.69 12.41
CA LEU A 124 -19.48 -5.91 12.11
C LEU A 124 -20.54 -6.04 13.19
N ILE A 125 -20.66 -7.20 13.82
CA ILE A 125 -21.65 -7.44 14.88
C ILE A 125 -21.28 -6.63 16.15
N ASN A 126 -20.00 -6.51 16.44
CA ASN A 126 -19.53 -5.78 17.62
C ASN A 126 -19.61 -4.26 17.38
N SER A 127 -20.42 -3.57 18.18
CA SER A 127 -20.64 -2.13 18.06
C SER A 127 -19.37 -1.28 18.20
N SER A 128 -18.42 -1.72 19.01
CA SER A 128 -17.14 -1.00 19.22
C SER A 128 -16.22 -1.03 18.00
N THR A 129 -16.31 -2.06 17.15
CA THR A 129 -15.43 -2.26 15.98
C THR A 129 -16.13 -1.95 14.66
N ARG A 130 -17.45 -1.84 14.66
CA ARG A 130 -18.29 -1.58 13.47
C ARG A 130 -17.83 -0.35 12.69
N LEU A 131 -17.52 0.75 13.38
CA LEU A 131 -17.06 1.99 12.75
C LEU A 131 -15.76 1.76 11.97
N ALA A 132 -14.79 1.01 12.53
CA ALA A 132 -13.54 0.71 11.85
C ALA A 132 -13.76 -0.07 10.56
N VAL A 133 -14.67 -1.04 10.56
CA VAL A 133 -15.01 -1.83 9.37
C VAL A 133 -15.72 -0.99 8.30
N LEU A 134 -16.63 -0.10 8.70
CA LEU A 134 -17.33 0.81 7.78
C LEU A 134 -16.38 1.85 7.13
N PHE A 135 -15.26 2.18 7.78
CA PHE A 135 -14.25 3.06 7.21
C PHE A 135 -13.40 2.40 6.09
N ILE A 136 -13.36 1.06 6.01
CA ILE A 136 -12.54 0.36 5.01
C ILE A 136 -12.94 0.70 3.57
N PRO A 137 -14.21 0.60 3.15
CA PRO A 137 -14.59 0.92 1.77
C PRO A 137 -14.28 2.38 1.42
N VAL A 138 -14.41 3.31 2.37
CA VAL A 138 -14.03 4.71 2.17
C VAL A 138 -12.51 4.82 1.97
N TRP A 139 -11.72 4.14 2.78
CA TRP A 139 -10.26 4.12 2.67
C TRP A 139 -9.78 3.50 1.35
N VAL A 140 -10.38 2.37 0.96
CA VAL A 140 -10.08 1.72 -0.32
C VAL A 140 -10.43 2.63 -1.49
N LEU A 141 -11.56 3.35 -1.42
CA LEU A 141 -11.94 4.33 -2.43
C LEU A 141 -10.92 5.47 -2.54
N VAL A 142 -10.46 6.01 -1.41
CA VAL A 142 -9.43 7.05 -1.38
C VAL A 142 -8.13 6.56 -2.01
N LEU A 143 -7.67 5.36 -1.64
CA LEU A 143 -6.47 4.75 -2.23
C LEU A 143 -6.63 4.51 -3.73
N PHE A 144 -7.80 4.04 -4.18
CA PHE A 144 -8.10 3.82 -5.59
C PHE A 144 -8.08 5.12 -6.40
N LEU A 145 -8.66 6.20 -5.86
CA LEU A 145 -8.63 7.50 -6.50
C LEU A 145 -7.21 8.08 -6.56
N MET A 146 -6.43 7.93 -5.49
CA MET A 146 -5.01 8.32 -5.48
C MET A 146 -4.22 7.51 -6.51
N TYR A 147 -4.41 6.19 -6.57
CA TYR A 147 -3.76 5.34 -7.55
C TYR A 147 -4.09 5.74 -8.98
N GLN A 148 -5.36 6.01 -9.29
CA GLN A 148 -5.76 6.48 -10.62
C GLN A 148 -5.11 7.81 -11.00
N LYS A 149 -5.00 8.75 -10.05
CA LYS A 149 -4.35 10.03 -10.28
C LYS A 149 -2.87 9.84 -10.63
N TYR A 150 -2.13 9.07 -9.83
CA TYR A 150 -0.71 8.83 -10.08
C TYR A 150 -0.45 7.99 -11.33
N LYS A 151 -1.29 7.01 -11.63
CA LYS A 151 -1.20 6.24 -12.88
C LYS A 151 -1.40 7.10 -14.12
N LYS A 152 -2.28 8.11 -14.06
CA LYS A 152 -2.50 9.05 -15.17
C LYS A 152 -1.30 9.97 -15.38
N GLU A 153 -0.61 10.37 -14.30
CA GLU A 153 0.63 11.16 -14.37
C GLU A 153 1.80 10.33 -14.93
N SER A 154 1.95 9.09 -14.49
CA SER A 154 2.99 8.18 -15.02
C SER A 154 2.83 7.94 -16.51
N ARG A 155 1.60 7.75 -17.00
CA ARG A 155 1.34 7.61 -18.44
C ARG A 155 1.68 8.86 -19.26
N LYS A 156 1.50 10.04 -18.67
CA LYS A 156 1.89 11.29 -19.34
C LYS A 156 3.40 11.48 -19.43
N ALA A 157 4.15 10.94 -18.45
CA ALA A 157 5.59 10.99 -18.42
C ALA A 157 6.26 9.93 -19.33
N GLU A 158 5.53 8.87 -19.69
CA GLU A 158 6.02 7.81 -20.59
C GLU A 158 5.74 8.08 -22.09
N ILE A 159 4.88 9.05 -22.41
CA ILE A 159 4.68 9.49 -23.79
C ILE A 159 5.80 10.50 -24.07
N PRO A 160 6.84 10.15 -24.91
CA PRO A 160 7.84 11.13 -25.33
C PRO A 160 7.09 12.30 -26.00
N THR A 161 7.39 13.50 -25.57
CA THR A 161 6.92 14.68 -26.30
C THR A 161 7.59 14.68 -27.68
N GLU A 162 6.91 15.17 -28.71
CA GLU A 162 7.46 15.28 -30.06
C GLU A 162 8.85 15.96 -30.08
N ASP A 163 9.11 16.88 -29.13
CA ASP A 163 10.41 17.51 -28.91
C ASP A 163 11.53 16.54 -28.50
N ASP A 164 11.22 15.45 -27.75
CA ASP A 164 12.20 14.45 -27.35
C ASP A 164 12.57 13.51 -28.52
N ALA A 165 11.63 13.30 -29.44
CA ALA A 165 11.88 12.54 -30.66
C ALA A 165 12.82 13.31 -31.63
N GLU A 166 12.63 14.61 -31.76
CA GLU A 166 13.43 15.48 -32.63
C GLU A 166 14.87 15.63 -32.11
N THR A 167 15.07 15.71 -30.79
CA THR A 167 16.41 15.74 -30.17
C THR A 167 17.15 14.42 -30.30
N THR A 168 16.45 13.29 -30.25
CA THR A 168 17.07 11.96 -30.41
C THR A 168 17.50 11.71 -31.87
N GLU A 169 16.73 12.16 -32.85
CA GLU A 169 17.14 12.15 -34.27
C GLU A 169 18.33 13.06 -34.54
N ALA A 170 18.33 14.29 -33.99
CA ALA A 170 19.43 15.24 -34.20
C ALA A 170 20.76 14.71 -33.63
N VAL A 171 20.75 14.01 -32.51
CA VAL A 171 21.97 13.39 -31.93
C VAL A 171 22.47 12.20 -32.77
N SER A 172 21.60 11.47 -33.45
CA SER A 172 21.96 10.34 -34.30
C SER A 172 22.74 10.78 -35.57
N TYR A 173 22.51 12.00 -36.07
CA TYR A 173 23.19 12.52 -37.26
C TYR A 173 24.56 13.18 -36.97
N THR A 174 24.91 13.41 -35.70
CA THR A 174 26.19 14.03 -35.31
C THR A 174 27.31 13.02 -35.07
N HIS A 175 27.06 11.73 -35.19
CA HIS A 175 28.04 10.65 -35.03
C HIS A 175 28.37 9.86 -36.33
N LEU A 176 28.08 10.45 -37.49
CA LEU A 176 28.60 10.01 -38.82
C LEU A 176 29.57 11.06 -39.34
#